data_aa8224d885075e3288ae4d5d3222a9b5
#
_entry.id   aa8224d885075e3288ae4d5d3222a9b5
#
_cell.length_a   1.000
_cell.length_b   1.000
_cell.length_c   1.000
_cell.angle_alpha   90.00
_cell.angle_beta   90.00
_cell.angle_gamma   90.00
#
_symmetry.space_group_name_H-M   'P 1'
#
loop_
_entity.id
_entity.type
_entity.pdbx_description
1 polymer ?
#
loop_
_entity_poly.entity_id
_entity_poly.type
_entity_poly.pdbx_seq_one_letter_code
_entity_poly.pdbx_strand_id
1 'polypeptide(L)'
;MDYIKNIEKKCAICGHQHHYQKLVENNSFGMRDLDTRPPGMMRSLMHLMVEKCPVCGYVNEDISKKLDHFQESEILNQTYQQILHDKNLNFALKKFMLISMLLETRDYKKAGISYLRASWMADDSKNFKVALQMRSKAIKYLELSLKVEDDENVRLIIVDLYRRISMFDEAFDYAKYLYDNFGMEKYKKNILSYQMQLCLAKDDLDHTILGNYHFSKDNEIKGDLDEHFS
;
A
#
# COMPACT_ATOMS: atom_id res chain seq x y z
N MET A 1 17.19 -15.16 -16.75
CA MET A 1 15.89 -14.49 -17.05
C MET A 1 15.99 -13.07 -16.55
N ASP A 2 15.88 -12.09 -17.45
CA ASP A 2 15.98 -10.68 -17.07
C ASP A 2 14.61 -10.20 -16.62
N TYR A 3 14.39 -10.15 -15.32
CA TYR A 3 13.15 -9.64 -14.70
C TYR A 3 12.89 -8.16 -14.96
N ILE A 4 13.93 -7.42 -15.39
CA ILE A 4 13.88 -5.98 -15.61
C ILE A 4 14.33 -5.66 -17.04
N LYS A 5 13.53 -4.87 -17.76
CA LYS A 5 13.89 -4.33 -19.08
C LYS A 5 14.01 -2.82 -19.03
N ASN A 6 14.99 -2.27 -19.76
CA ASN A 6 15.07 -0.84 -20.03
C ASN A 6 14.18 -0.52 -21.23
N ILE A 7 13.27 0.43 -21.05
CA ILE A 7 12.33 0.86 -22.09
C ILE A 7 12.46 2.38 -22.21
N GLU A 8 12.66 2.84 -23.43
CA GLU A 8 12.63 4.27 -23.73
C GLU A 8 11.18 4.75 -23.79
N LYS A 9 10.86 5.82 -23.08
CA LYS A 9 9.55 6.45 -23.06
C LYS A 9 9.66 7.97 -23.13
N LYS A 10 8.62 8.57 -23.70
CA LYS A 10 8.44 10.02 -23.78
C LYS A 10 7.45 10.47 -22.70
N CYS A 11 7.85 11.44 -21.89
CA CYS A 11 6.97 12.04 -20.88
C CYS A 11 5.74 12.68 -21.54
N ALA A 12 4.55 12.31 -21.07
CA ALA A 12 3.27 12.84 -21.59
C ALA A 12 3.08 14.34 -21.35
N ILE A 13 3.84 14.94 -20.42
CA ILE A 13 3.71 16.37 -20.07
C ILE A 13 4.72 17.22 -20.83
N CYS A 14 6.02 16.99 -20.68
CA CYS A 14 7.06 17.85 -21.25
C CYS A 14 7.71 17.28 -22.52
N GLY A 15 7.36 16.09 -22.94
CA GLY A 15 7.91 15.45 -24.12
C GLY A 15 9.34 14.91 -23.99
N HIS A 16 9.97 15.02 -22.82
CA HIS A 16 11.34 14.51 -22.58
C HIS A 16 11.40 12.99 -22.74
N GLN A 17 12.37 12.51 -23.52
CA GLN A 17 12.65 11.07 -23.69
C GLN A 17 13.66 10.61 -22.65
N HIS A 18 13.38 9.46 -22.02
CA HIS A 18 14.23 8.89 -20.99
C HIS A 18 14.06 7.36 -20.93
N HIS A 19 15.09 6.67 -20.46
CA HIS A 19 15.04 5.22 -20.23
C HIS A 19 14.50 4.91 -18.84
N TYR A 20 13.48 4.06 -18.79
CA TYR A 20 12.85 3.58 -17.56
C TYR A 20 13.06 2.08 -17.39
N GLN A 21 13.31 1.66 -16.18
CA GLN A 21 13.30 0.23 -15.84
C GLN A 21 11.87 -0.23 -15.61
N LYS A 22 11.50 -1.31 -16.27
CA LYS A 22 10.18 -1.94 -16.12
C LYS A 22 10.33 -3.39 -15.70
N LEU A 23 9.54 -3.81 -14.71
CA LEU A 23 9.41 -5.21 -14.32
C LEU A 23 8.62 -5.96 -15.41
N VAL A 24 9.19 -7.06 -15.94
CA VAL A 24 8.59 -7.84 -17.04
C VAL A 24 7.91 -9.11 -16.51
N GLU A 25 8.48 -9.71 -15.47
CA GLU A 25 7.93 -10.92 -14.84
C GLU A 25 7.73 -10.67 -13.35
N ASN A 26 6.61 -11.17 -12.84
CA ASN A 26 6.23 -11.03 -11.46
C ASN A 26 6.32 -12.39 -10.76
N ASN A 27 7.49 -12.73 -10.22
CA ASN A 27 7.67 -13.91 -9.38
C ASN A 27 7.65 -13.49 -7.90
N SER A 28 6.48 -13.49 -7.29
CA SER A 28 6.33 -13.26 -5.85
C SER A 28 6.24 -14.59 -5.12
N PHE A 29 7.38 -15.19 -4.79
CA PHE A 29 7.41 -16.29 -3.84
C PHE A 29 7.30 -15.75 -2.41
N GLY A 30 6.45 -16.38 -1.61
CA GLY A 30 6.21 -16.01 -0.21
C GLY A 30 4.86 -15.34 0.01
N MET A 31 4.51 -15.17 1.28
CA MET A 31 3.24 -14.61 1.67
C MET A 31 3.32 -13.09 1.81
N ARG A 32 2.21 -12.43 1.49
CA ARG A 32 2.05 -10.99 1.69
C ARG A 32 1.90 -10.67 3.17
N ASP A 33 2.22 -9.46 3.54
CA ASP A 33 1.89 -8.91 4.86
C ASP A 33 0.36 -8.64 4.95
N LEU A 34 -0.15 -8.44 6.16
CA LEU A 34 -1.59 -8.17 6.40
C LEU A 34 -2.08 -6.93 5.65
N ASP A 35 -1.23 -5.94 5.45
CA ASP A 35 -1.49 -4.75 4.62
C ASP A 35 -1.24 -4.99 3.12
N THR A 36 -1.07 -6.25 2.71
CA THR A 36 -0.82 -6.68 1.31
C THR A 36 0.55 -6.36 0.75
N ARG A 37 1.52 -5.90 1.55
CA ARG A 37 2.89 -5.67 1.08
C ARG A 37 3.46 -6.96 0.49
N PRO A 38 4.04 -6.92 -0.72
CA PRO A 38 4.57 -8.12 -1.37
C PRO A 38 5.82 -8.65 -0.66
N PRO A 39 6.06 -9.98 -0.72
CA PRO A 39 7.24 -10.60 -0.13
C PRO A 39 8.49 -10.49 -1.01
N GLY A 40 9.65 -10.77 -0.41
CA GLY A 40 10.90 -11.09 -1.08
C GLY A 40 11.34 -10.06 -2.13
N MET A 41 11.68 -10.53 -3.33
CA MET A 41 12.22 -9.72 -4.41
C MET A 41 11.26 -8.60 -4.85
N MET A 42 9.95 -8.85 -4.89
CA MET A 42 8.95 -7.83 -5.26
C MET A 42 8.98 -6.64 -4.33
N ARG A 43 9.25 -6.83 -3.02
CA ARG A 43 9.41 -5.74 -2.05
C ARG A 43 10.52 -4.78 -2.46
N SER A 44 11.66 -5.31 -2.91
CA SER A 44 12.82 -4.51 -3.36
C SER A 44 12.56 -3.78 -4.69
N LEU A 45 11.70 -4.33 -5.55
CA LEU A 45 11.42 -3.81 -6.89
C LEU A 45 10.20 -2.87 -6.95
N MET A 46 9.54 -2.60 -5.84
CA MET A 46 8.35 -1.73 -5.81
C MET A 46 8.62 -0.33 -6.35
N HIS A 47 9.85 0.17 -6.20
CA HIS A 47 10.25 1.47 -6.75
C HIS A 47 10.10 1.58 -8.27
N LEU A 48 9.97 0.46 -8.99
CA LEU A 48 9.73 0.41 -10.44
C LEU A 48 8.26 0.58 -10.81
N MET A 49 7.34 0.52 -9.84
CA MET A 49 5.89 0.65 -10.09
C MET A 49 5.46 2.07 -10.46
N VAL A 50 6.28 3.08 -10.16
CA VAL A 50 6.01 4.49 -10.47
C VAL A 50 7.22 5.06 -11.19
N GLU A 51 6.98 5.64 -12.36
CA GLU A 51 7.97 6.35 -13.17
C GLU A 51 7.93 7.86 -12.85
N LYS A 52 9.07 8.52 -12.91
CA LYS A 52 9.19 9.97 -12.68
C LYS A 52 9.99 10.61 -13.81
N CYS A 53 9.43 11.64 -14.43
CA CYS A 53 10.16 12.44 -15.40
C CYS A 53 11.31 13.20 -14.72
N PRO A 54 12.57 13.07 -15.19
CA PRO A 54 13.69 13.76 -14.60
C PRO A 54 13.66 15.27 -14.83
N VAL A 55 12.91 15.75 -15.84
CA VAL A 55 12.87 17.16 -16.23
C VAL A 55 11.72 17.91 -15.55
N CYS A 56 10.45 17.50 -15.77
CA CYS A 56 9.31 18.23 -15.20
C CYS A 56 8.86 17.72 -13.83
N GLY A 57 9.38 16.58 -13.37
CA GLY A 57 8.98 16.00 -12.08
C GLY A 57 7.63 15.26 -12.09
N TYR A 58 6.90 15.23 -13.20
CA TYR A 58 5.65 14.46 -13.32
C TYR A 58 5.90 12.99 -13.00
N VAL A 59 4.95 12.37 -12.30
CA VAL A 59 4.98 10.95 -11.92
C VAL A 59 3.72 10.23 -12.39
N ASN A 60 3.88 8.99 -12.85
CA ASN A 60 2.77 8.09 -13.18
C ASN A 60 3.25 6.63 -13.16
N GLU A 61 2.34 5.68 -13.13
CA GLU A 61 2.67 4.24 -13.35
C GLU A 61 3.19 4.01 -14.78
N ASP A 62 2.74 4.80 -15.73
CA ASP A 62 3.27 4.88 -17.09
C ASP A 62 3.46 6.34 -17.49
N ILE A 63 4.70 6.81 -17.52
CA ILE A 63 5.04 8.20 -17.77
C ILE A 63 4.61 8.71 -19.14
N SER A 64 4.37 7.81 -20.09
CA SER A 64 3.87 8.14 -21.43
C SER A 64 2.37 8.47 -21.46
N LYS A 65 1.68 8.26 -20.33
CA LYS A 65 0.27 8.55 -20.16
C LYS A 65 0.05 9.74 -19.26
N LYS A 66 -0.90 10.59 -19.63
CA LYS A 66 -1.38 11.69 -18.80
C LYS A 66 -2.49 11.17 -17.89
N LEU A 67 -2.49 11.59 -16.62
CA LEU A 67 -3.64 11.35 -15.74
C LEU A 67 -4.87 12.15 -16.23
N ASP A 68 -6.05 11.58 -16.02
CA ASP A 68 -7.30 12.25 -16.39
C ASP A 68 -7.41 13.61 -15.71
N HIS A 69 -7.87 14.61 -16.46
CA HIS A 69 -8.04 15.99 -15.98
C HIS A 69 -6.78 16.64 -15.36
N PHE A 70 -5.58 16.10 -15.65
CA PHE A 70 -4.32 16.63 -15.11
C PHE A 70 -4.04 18.05 -15.63
N GLN A 71 -3.62 18.92 -14.70
CA GLN A 71 -3.16 20.28 -14.99
C GLN A 71 -1.69 20.45 -14.56
N GLU A 72 -0.91 21.17 -15.33
CA GLU A 72 0.52 21.39 -15.00
C GLU A 72 0.72 22.14 -13.69
N SER A 73 -0.23 22.97 -13.27
CA SER A 73 -0.23 23.63 -11.97
C SER A 73 -0.14 22.68 -10.79
N GLU A 74 -0.57 21.42 -10.94
CA GLU A 74 -0.52 20.43 -9.88
C GLU A 74 0.91 20.03 -9.52
N ILE A 75 1.78 19.86 -10.53
CA ILE A 75 3.20 19.59 -10.29
C ILE A 75 3.98 20.87 -9.93
N LEU A 76 3.44 22.05 -10.21
CA LEU A 76 4.02 23.33 -9.82
C LEU A 76 3.58 23.76 -8.41
N ASN A 77 2.65 23.04 -7.79
CA ASN A 77 2.20 23.30 -6.43
C ASN A 77 3.36 23.27 -5.44
N GLN A 78 3.37 24.19 -4.47
CA GLN A 78 4.46 24.34 -3.51
C GLN A 78 4.73 23.03 -2.73
N THR A 79 3.69 22.34 -2.26
CA THR A 79 3.85 21.09 -1.51
C THR A 79 4.43 19.97 -2.38
N TYR A 80 4.00 19.88 -3.65
CA TYR A 80 4.56 18.92 -4.60
C TYR A 80 6.05 19.18 -4.83
N GLN A 81 6.43 20.44 -5.05
CA GLN A 81 7.82 20.84 -5.28
C GLN A 81 8.69 20.65 -4.03
N GLN A 82 8.17 20.89 -2.83
CA GLN A 82 8.87 20.60 -1.59
C GLN A 82 9.22 19.12 -1.47
N ILE A 83 8.27 18.21 -1.73
CA ILE A 83 8.53 16.76 -1.71
C ILE A 83 9.51 16.36 -2.82
N LEU A 84 9.32 16.89 -4.03
CA LEU A 84 10.16 16.58 -5.18
C LEU A 84 11.64 16.88 -4.90
N HIS A 85 11.93 18.00 -4.24
CA HIS A 85 13.29 18.49 -3.97
C HIS A 85 13.81 18.15 -2.56
N ASP A 86 13.03 17.53 -1.69
CA ASP A 86 13.48 17.15 -0.34
C ASP A 86 14.60 16.11 -0.43
N LYS A 87 15.78 16.48 0.06
CA LYS A 87 16.98 15.61 0.05
C LYS A 87 16.95 14.53 1.13
N ASN A 88 16.10 14.67 2.14
CA ASN A 88 15.97 13.72 3.25
C ASN A 88 15.06 12.53 2.93
N LEU A 89 14.25 12.63 1.87
CA LEU A 89 13.38 11.56 1.43
C LEU A 89 14.08 10.73 0.35
N ASN A 90 14.01 9.39 0.47
CA ASN A 90 14.53 8.52 -0.57
C ASN A 90 13.70 8.61 -1.87
N PHE A 91 14.31 8.19 -2.96
CA PHE A 91 13.74 8.33 -4.30
C PHE A 91 12.40 7.58 -4.47
N ALA A 92 12.28 6.36 -3.93
CA ALA A 92 11.07 5.55 -4.04
C ALA A 92 9.90 6.16 -3.23
N LEU A 93 10.18 6.57 -1.99
CA LEU A 93 9.22 7.25 -1.13
C LEU A 93 8.65 8.50 -1.81
N LYS A 94 9.52 9.36 -2.37
CA LYS A 94 9.08 10.56 -3.11
C LYS A 94 8.11 10.21 -4.23
N LYS A 95 8.42 9.21 -5.06
CA LYS A 95 7.57 8.84 -6.19
C LYS A 95 6.17 8.44 -5.73
N PHE A 96 6.08 7.61 -4.67
CA PHE A 96 4.78 7.20 -4.13
C PHE A 96 4.03 8.36 -3.47
N MET A 97 4.70 9.25 -2.75
CA MET A 97 4.05 10.46 -2.19
C MET A 97 3.50 11.37 -3.29
N LEU A 98 4.28 11.61 -4.34
CA LEU A 98 3.91 12.49 -5.44
C LEU A 98 2.74 11.93 -6.27
N ILE A 99 2.78 10.62 -6.62
CA ILE A 99 1.66 10.00 -7.34
C ILE A 99 0.38 9.97 -6.49
N SER A 100 0.49 9.73 -5.17
CA SER A 100 -0.66 9.78 -4.27
C SER A 100 -1.35 11.12 -4.31
N MET A 101 -0.59 12.23 -4.26
CA MET A 101 -1.14 13.59 -4.34
C MET A 101 -1.89 13.84 -5.65
N LEU A 102 -1.36 13.39 -6.78
CA LEU A 102 -2.02 13.53 -8.08
C LEU A 102 -3.30 12.70 -8.20
N LEU A 103 -3.43 11.63 -7.41
CA LEU A 103 -4.59 10.74 -7.40
C LEU A 103 -5.70 11.16 -6.41
N GLU A 104 -5.41 12.02 -5.44
CA GLU A 104 -6.34 12.39 -4.36
C GLU A 104 -7.73 12.85 -4.82
N THR A 105 -7.81 13.49 -5.98
CA THR A 105 -9.08 14.01 -6.55
C THR A 105 -9.61 13.16 -7.71
N ARG A 106 -8.92 12.09 -8.09
CA ARG A 106 -9.21 11.27 -9.27
C ARG A 106 -9.65 9.86 -8.93
N ASP A 107 -8.94 9.23 -8.01
CA ASP A 107 -9.14 7.83 -7.64
C ASP A 107 -8.72 7.62 -6.19
N TYR A 108 -9.69 7.64 -5.28
CA TYR A 108 -9.43 7.50 -3.85
C TYR A 108 -8.74 6.18 -3.50
N LYS A 109 -9.13 5.08 -4.15
CA LYS A 109 -8.52 3.76 -3.89
C LYS A 109 -7.05 3.75 -4.30
N LYS A 110 -6.74 4.20 -5.52
CA LYS A 110 -5.35 4.30 -5.98
C LYS A 110 -4.54 5.29 -5.15
N ALA A 111 -5.12 6.42 -4.74
CA ALA A 111 -4.46 7.36 -3.84
C ALA A 111 -4.11 6.70 -2.50
N GLY A 112 -5.07 6.03 -1.86
CA GLY A 112 -4.87 5.31 -0.60
C GLY A 112 -3.82 4.22 -0.69
N ILE A 113 -3.88 3.36 -1.71
CA ILE A 113 -2.87 2.33 -1.96
C ILE A 113 -1.48 2.93 -2.24
N SER A 114 -1.41 4.06 -2.93
CA SER A 114 -0.12 4.72 -3.18
C SER A 114 0.47 5.33 -1.90
N TYR A 115 -0.35 5.90 -1.01
CA TYR A 115 0.08 6.33 0.32
C TYR A 115 0.53 5.15 1.20
N LEU A 116 -0.15 4.02 1.13
CA LEU A 116 0.27 2.79 1.80
C LEU A 116 1.65 2.34 1.30
N ARG A 117 1.87 2.32 -0.01
CA ARG A 117 3.19 2.01 -0.61
C ARG A 117 4.26 3.02 -0.19
N ALA A 118 3.90 4.30 -0.06
CA ALA A 118 4.81 5.32 0.49
C ALA A 118 5.19 5.00 1.94
N SER A 119 4.26 4.53 2.78
CA SER A 119 4.57 4.14 4.15
C SER A 119 5.59 3.00 4.23
N TRP A 120 5.48 2.01 3.34
CA TRP A 120 6.46 0.92 3.27
C TRP A 120 7.86 1.40 2.88
N MET A 121 7.97 2.37 1.95
CA MET A 121 9.25 2.97 1.58
C MET A 121 9.84 3.81 2.71
N ALA A 122 8.98 4.41 3.53
CA ALA A 122 9.39 5.15 4.71
C ALA A 122 9.89 4.19 5.82
N ASP A 123 9.23 3.05 6.04
CA ASP A 123 9.70 2.01 6.97
C ASP A 123 11.07 1.47 6.55
N ASP A 124 11.26 1.15 5.28
CA ASP A 124 12.54 0.66 4.74
C ASP A 124 13.70 1.64 4.96
N SER A 125 13.37 2.93 4.93
CA SER A 125 14.35 4.00 5.22
C SER A 125 14.40 4.40 6.70
N LYS A 126 13.69 3.68 7.59
CA LYS A 126 13.61 3.95 9.03
C LYS A 126 13.07 5.36 9.35
N ASN A 127 12.28 5.92 8.45
CA ASN A 127 11.61 7.21 8.66
C ASN A 127 10.20 6.98 9.22
N PHE A 128 10.13 6.49 10.45
CA PHE A 128 8.88 6.07 11.09
C PHE A 128 7.85 7.19 11.20
N LYS A 129 8.30 8.43 11.40
CA LYS A 129 7.39 9.60 11.43
C LYS A 129 6.65 9.77 10.11
N VAL A 130 7.36 9.68 8.99
CA VAL A 130 6.75 9.76 7.66
C VAL A 130 5.89 8.53 7.40
N ALA A 131 6.32 7.34 7.83
CA ALA A 131 5.53 6.12 7.70
C ALA A 131 4.14 6.25 8.36
N LEU A 132 4.08 6.74 9.60
CA LEU A 132 2.82 7.01 10.30
C LEU A 132 1.94 8.03 9.56
N GLN A 133 2.52 9.12 9.07
CA GLN A 133 1.79 10.12 8.27
C GLN A 133 1.19 9.53 6.99
N MET A 134 1.96 8.68 6.29
CA MET A 134 1.51 8.05 5.05
C MET A 134 0.41 7.02 5.33
N ARG A 135 0.50 6.22 6.41
CA ARG A 135 -0.58 5.31 6.85
C ARG A 135 -1.87 6.07 7.18
N SER A 136 -1.77 7.18 7.92
CA SER A 136 -2.95 8.01 8.24
C SER A 136 -3.61 8.56 6.98
N LYS A 137 -2.83 8.99 5.98
CA LYS A 137 -3.37 9.40 4.68
C LYS A 137 -3.96 8.23 3.91
N ALA A 138 -3.32 7.06 3.95
CA ALA A 138 -3.84 5.86 3.31
C ALA A 138 -5.22 5.48 3.86
N ILE A 139 -5.38 5.46 5.20
CA ILE A 139 -6.69 5.22 5.85
C ILE A 139 -7.72 6.18 5.30
N LYS A 140 -7.46 7.50 5.37
CA LYS A 140 -8.38 8.53 4.88
C LYS A 140 -8.89 8.26 3.46
N TYR A 141 -7.99 7.98 2.52
CA TYR A 141 -8.38 7.81 1.12
C TYR A 141 -9.00 6.43 0.84
N LEU A 142 -8.60 5.39 1.57
CA LEU A 142 -9.23 4.08 1.49
C LEU A 142 -10.66 4.12 2.06
N GLU A 143 -10.91 4.83 3.15
CA GLU A 143 -12.27 5.05 3.68
C GLU A 143 -13.14 5.84 2.70
N LEU A 144 -12.59 6.87 2.03
CA LEU A 144 -13.29 7.58 0.98
C LEU A 144 -13.61 6.66 -0.21
N SER A 145 -12.73 5.74 -0.56
CA SER A 145 -12.99 4.78 -1.64
C SER A 145 -14.14 3.83 -1.33
N LEU A 146 -14.28 3.40 -0.07
CA LEU A 146 -15.40 2.54 0.37
C LEU A 146 -16.76 3.24 0.31
N LYS A 147 -16.80 4.58 0.28
CA LYS A 147 -18.05 5.33 0.05
C LYS A 147 -18.47 5.33 -1.42
N VAL A 148 -17.54 5.03 -2.32
CA VAL A 148 -17.80 4.95 -3.77
C VAL A 148 -18.11 3.53 -4.20
N GLU A 149 -17.30 2.58 -3.73
CA GLU A 149 -17.40 1.16 -4.05
C GLU A 149 -16.96 0.33 -2.85
N ASP A 150 -17.77 -0.65 -2.47
CA ASP A 150 -17.45 -1.56 -1.37
C ASP A 150 -16.39 -2.58 -1.80
N ASP A 151 -15.36 -2.76 -0.95
CA ASP A 151 -14.25 -3.69 -1.21
C ASP A 151 -13.77 -4.30 0.11
N GLU A 152 -14.04 -5.57 0.29
CA GLU A 152 -13.65 -6.31 1.50
C GLU A 152 -12.13 -6.30 1.73
N ASN A 153 -11.32 -6.34 0.67
CA ASN A 153 -9.86 -6.32 0.82
C ASN A 153 -9.38 -4.95 1.33
N VAL A 154 -10.01 -3.86 0.86
CA VAL A 154 -9.74 -2.51 1.38
C VAL A 154 -10.11 -2.43 2.86
N ARG A 155 -11.22 -3.03 3.29
CA ARG A 155 -11.62 -3.08 4.69
C ARG A 155 -10.58 -3.80 5.57
N LEU A 156 -10.07 -4.95 5.11
CA LEU A 156 -9.01 -5.68 5.82
C LEU A 156 -7.71 -4.87 5.95
N ILE A 157 -7.33 -4.16 4.88
CA ILE A 157 -6.17 -3.27 4.89
C ILE A 157 -6.36 -2.13 5.91
N ILE A 158 -7.53 -1.51 5.98
CA ILE A 158 -7.81 -0.42 6.93
C ILE A 158 -7.68 -0.91 8.38
N VAL A 159 -8.15 -2.12 8.71
CA VAL A 159 -7.95 -2.71 10.04
C VAL A 159 -6.46 -2.78 10.39
N ASP A 160 -5.63 -3.31 9.48
CA ASP A 160 -4.20 -3.38 9.71
C ASP A 160 -3.56 -2.00 9.84
N LEU A 161 -3.98 -1.04 9.02
CA LEU A 161 -3.44 0.32 9.07
C LEU A 161 -3.77 1.02 10.39
N TYR A 162 -4.98 0.88 10.95
CA TYR A 162 -5.31 1.38 12.28
C TYR A 162 -4.39 0.77 13.35
N ARG A 163 -4.20 -0.55 13.32
CA ARG A 163 -3.29 -1.25 14.21
C ARG A 163 -1.86 -0.72 14.09
N ARG A 164 -1.35 -0.56 12.84
CA ARG A 164 0.00 -0.09 12.51
C ARG A 164 0.28 1.38 12.87
N ILE A 165 -0.74 2.17 13.16
CA ILE A 165 -0.61 3.53 13.74
C ILE A 165 -0.96 3.54 15.23
N SER A 166 -1.00 2.38 15.88
CA SER A 166 -1.28 2.17 17.32
C SER A 166 -2.70 2.59 17.76
N MET A 167 -3.65 2.71 16.83
CA MET A 167 -5.08 2.91 17.10
C MET A 167 -5.74 1.54 17.31
N PHE A 168 -5.36 0.86 18.41
CA PHE A 168 -5.70 -0.53 18.67
C PHE A 168 -7.18 -0.74 18.94
N ASP A 169 -7.83 0.17 19.64
CA ASP A 169 -9.26 0.09 19.96
C ASP A 169 -10.09 0.24 18.69
N GLU A 170 -9.79 1.22 17.86
CA GLU A 170 -10.46 1.43 16.55
C GLU A 170 -10.23 0.25 15.60
N ALA A 171 -9.01 -0.29 15.57
CA ALA A 171 -8.70 -1.47 14.76
C ALA A 171 -9.49 -2.70 15.23
N PHE A 172 -9.55 -2.93 16.54
CA PHE A 172 -10.28 -4.05 17.13
C PHE A 172 -11.78 -3.93 16.87
N ASP A 173 -12.36 -2.78 17.16
CA ASP A 173 -13.80 -2.54 16.98
C ASP A 173 -14.22 -2.67 15.51
N TYR A 174 -13.40 -2.15 14.60
CA TYR A 174 -13.67 -2.28 13.17
C TYR A 174 -13.51 -3.73 12.70
N ALA A 175 -12.48 -4.44 13.13
CA ALA A 175 -12.30 -5.86 12.82
C ALA A 175 -13.49 -6.70 13.33
N LYS A 176 -13.93 -6.47 14.57
CA LYS A 176 -15.08 -7.14 15.17
C LYS A 176 -16.36 -6.83 14.40
N TYR A 177 -16.62 -5.57 14.07
CA TYR A 177 -17.76 -5.17 13.27
C TYR A 177 -17.81 -5.91 11.92
N LEU A 178 -16.67 -6.01 11.22
CA LEU A 178 -16.56 -6.73 9.95
C LEU A 178 -16.80 -8.23 10.13
N TYR A 179 -16.24 -8.82 11.18
CA TYR A 179 -16.39 -10.23 11.48
C TYR A 179 -17.85 -10.63 11.73
N ASP A 180 -18.58 -9.80 12.49
CA ASP A 180 -19.96 -10.07 12.91
C ASP A 180 -20.99 -9.74 11.83
N ASN A 181 -20.78 -8.70 11.01
CA ASN A 181 -21.79 -8.13 10.13
C ASN A 181 -21.57 -8.40 8.63
N PHE A 182 -20.37 -8.84 8.21
CA PHE A 182 -20.08 -9.14 6.82
C PHE A 182 -20.03 -10.65 6.59
N GLY A 183 -20.70 -11.13 5.53
CA GLY A 183 -20.68 -12.52 5.10
C GLY A 183 -19.35 -12.95 4.46
N MET A 184 -18.22 -12.56 5.05
CA MET A 184 -16.89 -12.84 4.51
C MET A 184 -16.55 -14.33 4.54
N GLU A 185 -15.72 -14.74 3.59
CA GLU A 185 -15.16 -16.09 3.53
C GLU A 185 -14.33 -16.43 4.79
N LYS A 186 -14.27 -17.73 5.14
CA LYS A 186 -13.61 -18.23 6.37
C LYS A 186 -12.19 -17.69 6.53
N TYR A 187 -11.39 -17.67 5.45
CA TYR A 187 -10.00 -17.17 5.52
C TYR A 187 -9.91 -15.69 5.88
N LYS A 188 -10.82 -14.83 5.40
CA LYS A 188 -10.88 -13.40 5.76
C LYS A 188 -11.30 -13.22 7.21
N LYS A 189 -12.26 -14.03 7.70
CA LYS A 189 -12.62 -14.05 9.11
C LYS A 189 -11.45 -14.45 10.01
N ASN A 190 -10.64 -15.41 9.58
CA ASN A 190 -9.43 -15.80 10.30
C ASN A 190 -8.40 -14.64 10.35
N ILE A 191 -8.24 -13.89 9.25
CA ILE A 191 -7.39 -12.69 9.22
C ILE A 191 -7.90 -11.64 10.24
N LEU A 192 -9.21 -11.40 10.29
CA LEU A 192 -9.81 -10.48 11.27
C LEU A 192 -9.57 -10.93 12.71
N SER A 193 -9.79 -12.23 13.00
CA SER A 193 -9.53 -12.79 14.32
C SER A 193 -8.08 -12.60 14.74
N TYR A 194 -7.14 -12.84 13.83
CA TYR A 194 -5.71 -12.65 14.09
C TYR A 194 -5.40 -11.17 14.35
N GLN A 195 -5.94 -10.26 13.55
CA GLN A 195 -5.73 -8.82 13.76
C GLN A 195 -6.32 -8.34 15.10
N MET A 196 -7.50 -8.82 15.51
CA MET A 196 -8.08 -8.51 16.82
C MET A 196 -7.14 -8.91 17.96
N GLN A 197 -6.45 -10.03 17.83
CA GLN A 197 -5.52 -10.46 18.86
C GLN A 197 -4.23 -9.66 18.91
N LEU A 198 -3.71 -9.27 17.75
CA LEU A 198 -2.60 -8.33 17.67
C LEU A 198 -2.97 -6.99 18.32
N CYS A 199 -4.21 -6.53 18.16
CA CYS A 199 -4.72 -5.32 18.82
C CYS A 199 -4.75 -5.47 20.34
N LEU A 200 -5.25 -6.60 20.86
CA LEU A 200 -5.26 -6.90 22.30
C LEU A 200 -3.83 -6.99 22.88
N ALA A 201 -2.88 -7.49 22.10
CA ALA A 201 -1.47 -7.53 22.47
C ALA A 201 -0.77 -6.16 22.32
N LYS A 202 -1.45 -5.14 21.80
CA LYS A 202 -0.88 -3.81 21.44
C LYS A 202 0.33 -3.95 20.51
N ASP A 203 0.26 -4.87 19.55
CA ASP A 203 1.31 -5.15 18.60
C ASP A 203 1.08 -4.36 17.31
N ASP A 204 1.93 -3.38 17.02
CA ASP A 204 1.91 -2.53 15.83
C ASP A 204 2.97 -2.92 14.78
N LEU A 205 3.61 -4.07 14.93
CA LEU A 205 4.61 -4.57 13.99
C LEU A 205 3.96 -5.12 12.70
N ASP A 206 4.78 -5.30 11.67
CA ASP A 206 4.36 -5.98 10.44
C ASP A 206 4.24 -7.49 10.64
N HIS A 207 3.12 -8.03 10.16
CA HIS A 207 2.83 -9.46 10.22
C HIS A 207 2.40 -9.96 8.85
N THR A 208 2.79 -11.20 8.53
CA THR A 208 2.36 -11.86 7.31
C THR A 208 0.99 -12.51 7.48
N ILE A 209 0.30 -12.75 6.38
CA ILE A 209 -0.95 -13.52 6.37
C ILE A 209 -0.75 -14.95 6.93
N LEU A 210 0.46 -15.52 6.81
CA LEU A 210 0.82 -16.83 7.43
C LEU A 210 0.86 -16.82 8.97
N GLY A 211 1.08 -15.69 9.59
CA GLY A 211 0.98 -15.56 11.04
C GLY A 211 -0.38 -16.06 11.56
N ASN A 212 -1.42 -15.87 10.76
CA ASN A 212 -2.76 -16.41 10.97
C ASN A 212 -2.79 -17.97 11.06
N TYR A 213 -1.96 -18.69 10.31
CA TYR A 213 -1.93 -20.16 10.33
C TYR A 213 -1.30 -20.73 11.59
N HIS A 214 -0.21 -20.13 12.05
CA HIS A 214 0.43 -20.56 13.31
C HIS A 214 -0.49 -20.28 14.49
N PHE A 215 -1.15 -19.13 14.43
CA PHE A 215 -2.10 -18.71 15.45
C PHE A 215 -3.35 -19.59 15.52
N SER A 216 -3.93 -19.98 14.38
CA SER A 216 -5.07 -20.89 14.34
C SER A 216 -4.72 -22.26 14.92
N LYS A 217 -3.52 -22.81 14.65
CA LYS A 217 -3.08 -24.10 15.21
C LYS A 217 -2.94 -24.07 16.73
N ASP A 218 -2.42 -22.98 17.29
CA ASP A 218 -2.26 -22.85 18.74
C ASP A 218 -3.62 -22.67 19.47
N ASN A 219 -4.63 -22.15 18.78
CA ASN A 219 -5.99 -22.03 19.30
C ASN A 219 -6.93 -23.18 18.92
N GLU A 220 -6.59 -23.98 17.90
CA GLU A 220 -7.34 -25.16 17.45
C GLU A 220 -7.13 -26.39 18.30
N ILE A 221 -6.26 -26.35 19.29
CA ILE A 221 -6.31 -27.35 20.36
C ILE A 221 -7.71 -27.38 21.04
N LYS A 222 -8.63 -26.53 20.61
CA LYS A 222 -10.02 -26.44 21.10
C LYS A 222 -11.13 -26.44 20.03
N GLY A 223 -10.90 -26.88 18.79
CA GLY A 223 -12.02 -27.07 17.85
C GLY A 223 -11.68 -26.96 16.36
N ASP A 224 -11.80 -28.05 15.68
CA ASP A 224 -11.95 -28.29 14.22
C ASP A 224 -11.52 -27.22 13.21
N LEU A 225 -10.32 -27.39 12.61
CA LEU A 225 -9.93 -26.67 11.40
C LEU A 225 -9.16 -27.52 10.36
N ASP A 226 -9.29 -28.83 10.38
CA ASP A 226 -8.50 -29.72 9.50
C ASP A 226 -9.10 -29.99 8.10
N GLU A 227 -10.17 -29.29 7.64
CA GLU A 227 -10.87 -29.74 6.41
C GLU A 227 -10.71 -28.88 5.15
N HIS A 228 -9.99 -27.75 5.13
CA HIS A 228 -10.04 -26.88 3.95
C HIS A 228 -8.72 -26.46 3.29
N PHE A 229 -7.64 -27.18 3.52
CA PHE A 229 -6.36 -26.91 2.82
C PHE A 229 -5.66 -28.21 2.35
N SER A 230 -6.38 -29.11 1.72
CA SER A 230 -5.83 -30.17 0.88
C SER A 230 -6.07 -29.85 -0.60
#